data_3fe05e0662a93e952650394c64df789e
#
_entry.id   3fe05e0662a93e952650394c64df789e
#
_cell.length_a   1.000
_cell.length_b   1.000
_cell.length_c   1.000
_cell.angle_alpha   90.00
_cell.angle_beta   90.00
_cell.angle_gamma   90.00
#
_symmetry.space_group_name_H-M   'P 1'
#
loop_
_entity.id
_entity.type
_entity.pdbx_description
1 polymer ?
#
loop_
_entity_poly.entity_id
_entity_poly.type
_entity_poly.pdbx_seq_one_letter_code
_entity_poly.pdbx_strand_id
1 'polypeptide(L)'
;SYKYDKCDMHSHPEAIAAQETYLHGLVKHVNPYTGLAYKDDPSIVGFEINNEPCHSGTKKEVKAYINRMLKAINKTGNRKPVFYNVSHNGYVVEAYYETAIQGTTYQWYPIGLVSGQTQQGNFLPYIDRYDIPFSDKVKGFDKKTRMVYEFDPADIMYSYMYPAMVRTFRTAGFQWITQFAYDPMDIAYANTEYQTHFLNLAYTPHKAISMKIAAEAARSLKRGESYGSYPQDTLFGDGFRVSYTEDLSELNNGKKFYYSNHTNTQPKDASQLVSIAGCGSSPIIRYEGTGAYFMDCLEPGVWRLEVMPDAVVVNDPFAKPSLDKEVVTIAYGAWDMALQIPDLGMEFTFTALNQGNQQKGDVTDGIIRGLCPGTYLLKRKNCTPKQNWQADSQWNSIRIGEYVAPAPRVTDYKVVHTPSATTEANKDLTINAQVVGTEFPDSVIIY
;
A
#
# COMPACT_ATOMS: atom_id res chain seq x y z
N SER A 1 27.95 13.69 4.78
CA SER A 1 28.15 14.98 4.18
C SER A 1 27.96 16.18 5.13
N TYR A 2 28.49 16.09 6.34
CA TYR A 2 28.47 17.20 7.29
C TYR A 2 29.38 18.39 6.88
N LYS A 3 30.13 18.23 5.78
CA LYS A 3 31.08 19.25 5.27
C LYS A 3 30.41 20.26 4.34
N TYR A 4 29.31 19.89 3.67
CA TYR A 4 28.64 20.70 2.64
C TYR A 4 27.13 20.70 2.85
N ASP A 5 26.49 21.83 2.61
CA ASP A 5 25.03 21.91 2.57
C ASP A 5 24.45 21.15 1.37
N LYS A 6 23.17 20.76 1.47
CA LYS A 6 22.49 19.95 0.45
C LYS A 6 22.63 20.56 -0.97
N CYS A 7 22.47 21.88 -1.09
CA CYS A 7 22.56 22.58 -2.38
C CYS A 7 24.00 22.70 -2.89
N ASP A 8 24.97 22.87 -2.00
CA ASP A 8 26.38 23.02 -2.35
C ASP A 8 27.01 21.71 -2.83
N MET A 9 26.48 20.57 -2.44
CA MET A 9 26.95 19.26 -2.89
C MET A 9 26.95 19.08 -4.42
N HIS A 10 26.12 19.84 -5.13
CA HIS A 10 25.98 19.75 -6.58
C HIS A 10 26.90 20.72 -7.35
N SER A 11 27.57 21.64 -6.64
CA SER A 11 28.47 22.63 -7.22
C SER A 11 29.92 22.47 -6.76
N HIS A 12 30.16 21.96 -5.54
CA HIS A 12 31.48 21.85 -4.95
C HIS A 12 32.30 20.71 -5.59
N PRO A 13 33.52 20.97 -6.14
CA PRO A 13 34.29 19.96 -6.87
C PRO A 13 34.61 18.67 -6.11
N GLU A 14 34.95 18.77 -4.81
CA GLU A 14 35.25 17.61 -3.97
C GLU A 14 34.00 16.79 -3.68
N ALA A 15 32.85 17.45 -3.42
CA ALA A 15 31.58 16.79 -3.20
C ALA A 15 31.11 16.02 -4.45
N ILE A 16 31.28 16.64 -5.62
CA ILE A 16 30.95 15.99 -6.92
C ILE A 16 31.85 14.77 -7.15
N ALA A 17 33.16 14.88 -6.89
CA ALA A 17 34.10 13.76 -7.04
C ALA A 17 33.76 12.58 -6.09
N ALA A 18 33.34 12.89 -4.86
CA ALA A 18 32.90 11.89 -3.90
C ALA A 18 31.63 11.16 -4.39
N GLN A 19 30.65 11.90 -4.95
CA GLN A 19 29.43 11.30 -5.52
C GLN A 19 29.72 10.42 -6.75
N GLU A 20 30.65 10.85 -7.64
CA GLU A 20 31.10 10.02 -8.76
C GLU A 20 31.66 8.66 -8.26
N THR A 21 32.50 8.70 -7.20
CA THR A 21 33.09 7.52 -6.60
C THR A 21 32.04 6.62 -5.96
N TYR A 22 31.10 7.23 -5.24
CA TYR A 22 29.99 6.51 -4.59
C TYR A 22 29.11 5.80 -5.62
N LEU A 23 28.63 6.51 -6.65
CA LEU A 23 27.75 5.94 -7.68
C LEU A 23 28.46 4.82 -8.46
N HIS A 24 29.74 5.00 -8.79
CA HIS A 24 30.52 3.95 -9.42
C HIS A 24 30.61 2.70 -8.52
N GLY A 25 30.88 2.88 -7.24
CA GLY A 25 30.96 1.79 -6.26
C GLY A 25 29.62 1.11 -6.05
N LEU A 26 28.53 1.86 -5.86
CA LEU A 26 27.18 1.34 -5.69
C LEU A 26 26.74 0.46 -6.86
N VAL A 27 26.89 0.95 -8.09
CA VAL A 27 26.44 0.22 -9.29
C VAL A 27 27.21 -1.08 -9.50
N LYS A 28 28.49 -1.14 -9.07
CA LYS A 28 29.34 -2.32 -9.11
C LYS A 28 29.24 -3.22 -7.85
N HIS A 29 28.57 -2.75 -6.80
CA HIS A 29 28.46 -3.50 -5.57
C HIS A 29 27.85 -4.88 -5.85
N VAL A 30 28.55 -5.93 -5.37
CA VAL A 30 28.05 -7.31 -5.44
C VAL A 30 27.25 -7.60 -4.19
N ASN A 31 25.97 -7.90 -4.36
CA ASN A 31 25.11 -8.31 -3.26
C ASN A 31 25.61 -9.65 -2.68
N PRO A 32 26.00 -9.71 -1.39
CA PRO A 32 26.56 -10.93 -0.80
C PRO A 32 25.58 -12.11 -0.75
N TYR A 33 24.28 -11.86 -0.82
CA TYR A 33 23.24 -12.90 -0.79
C TYR A 33 22.95 -13.50 -2.17
N THR A 34 23.02 -12.69 -3.23
CA THR A 34 22.73 -13.13 -4.60
C THR A 34 23.98 -13.41 -5.42
N GLY A 35 25.14 -12.88 -5.02
CA GLY A 35 26.38 -12.93 -5.79
C GLY A 35 26.37 -12.08 -7.07
N LEU A 36 25.33 -11.28 -7.30
CA LEU A 36 25.18 -10.44 -8.49
C LEU A 36 25.56 -9.00 -8.20
N ALA A 37 26.25 -8.35 -9.14
CA ALA A 37 26.44 -6.91 -9.08
C ALA A 37 25.10 -6.19 -9.34
N TYR A 38 24.84 -5.04 -8.70
CA TYR A 38 23.57 -4.33 -8.86
C TYR A 38 23.27 -3.98 -10.34
N LYS A 39 24.27 -3.66 -11.14
CA LYS A 39 24.11 -3.44 -12.59
C LYS A 39 23.66 -4.68 -13.36
N ASP A 40 23.91 -5.87 -12.84
CA ASP A 40 23.64 -7.16 -13.49
C ASP A 40 22.41 -7.88 -12.87
N ASP A 41 21.93 -7.44 -11.71
CA ASP A 41 20.81 -8.05 -11.00
C ASP A 41 19.48 -7.76 -11.75
N PRO A 42 18.77 -8.79 -12.26
CA PRO A 42 17.54 -8.60 -13.03
C PRO A 42 16.39 -7.97 -12.22
N SER A 43 16.44 -8.03 -10.88
CA SER A 43 15.45 -7.41 -9.99
C SER A 43 15.60 -5.89 -9.89
N ILE A 44 16.75 -5.34 -10.25
CA ILE A 44 16.99 -3.90 -10.30
C ILE A 44 16.65 -3.38 -11.69
N VAL A 45 15.60 -2.58 -11.81
CA VAL A 45 15.10 -2.09 -13.11
C VAL A 45 15.79 -0.82 -13.58
N GLY A 46 16.39 -0.03 -12.70
CA GLY A 46 17.07 1.23 -13.03
C GLY A 46 17.77 1.85 -11.82
N PHE A 47 18.48 2.94 -12.05
CA PHE A 47 19.15 3.71 -11.00
C PHE A 47 18.69 5.16 -11.04
N GLU A 48 18.57 5.79 -9.87
CA GLU A 48 18.40 7.22 -9.73
C GLU A 48 19.70 7.83 -9.20
N ILE A 49 20.09 8.97 -9.75
CA ILE A 49 21.36 9.62 -9.39
C ILE A 49 21.28 10.21 -7.98
N ASN A 50 20.22 10.97 -7.70
CA ASN A 50 20.03 11.67 -6.42
C ASN A 50 18.58 11.66 -5.99
N ASN A 51 18.36 11.52 -4.69
CA ASN A 51 17.10 11.87 -4.07
C ASN A 51 17.05 13.39 -3.79
N GLU A 52 15.96 14.03 -4.21
CA GLU A 52 15.64 15.45 -3.97
C GLU A 52 16.82 16.41 -4.18
N PRO A 53 17.43 16.46 -5.38
CA PRO A 53 18.54 17.34 -5.64
C PRO A 53 18.15 18.81 -5.45
N CYS A 54 19.02 19.56 -4.76
CA CYS A 54 18.89 20.99 -4.59
C CYS A 54 20.03 21.68 -5.37
N HIS A 55 19.69 22.30 -6.51
CA HIS A 55 20.66 23.01 -7.33
C HIS A 55 20.62 24.51 -7.06
N SER A 56 21.78 25.10 -6.77
CA SER A 56 21.98 26.55 -6.68
C SER A 56 22.60 27.17 -7.92
N GLY A 57 23.05 26.31 -8.90
CA GLY A 57 23.75 26.71 -10.07
C GLY A 57 22.92 27.03 -11.30
N THR A 58 23.59 27.41 -12.39
CA THR A 58 22.98 27.64 -13.70
C THR A 58 22.60 26.34 -14.40
N LYS A 59 21.71 26.41 -15.40
CA LYS A 59 21.35 25.25 -16.26
C LYS A 59 22.59 24.53 -16.82
N LYS A 60 23.65 25.30 -17.18
CA LYS A 60 24.90 24.74 -17.71
C LYS A 60 25.65 23.91 -16.65
N GLU A 61 25.73 24.39 -15.44
CA GLU A 61 26.38 23.68 -14.33
C GLU A 61 25.58 22.42 -13.92
N VAL A 62 24.27 22.51 -13.84
CA VAL A 62 23.41 21.37 -13.60
C VAL A 62 23.55 20.28 -14.64
N LYS A 63 23.54 20.65 -15.91
CA LYS A 63 23.80 19.74 -17.03
C LYS A 63 25.18 19.09 -16.94
N ALA A 64 26.21 19.87 -16.59
CA ALA A 64 27.57 19.36 -16.43
C ALA A 64 27.66 18.36 -15.27
N TYR A 65 27.01 18.65 -14.15
CA TYR A 65 26.91 17.74 -12.98
C TYR A 65 26.25 16.41 -13.37
N ILE A 66 25.05 16.45 -13.95
CA ILE A 66 24.33 15.22 -14.34
C ILE A 66 25.17 14.37 -15.31
N ASN A 67 25.82 15.00 -16.30
CA ASN A 67 26.67 14.29 -17.24
C ASN A 67 27.91 13.66 -16.58
N ARG A 68 28.46 14.26 -15.52
CA ARG A 68 29.54 13.66 -14.73
C ARG A 68 29.05 12.40 -13.99
N MET A 69 27.88 12.45 -13.35
CA MET A 69 27.28 11.30 -12.67
C MET A 69 26.98 10.16 -13.65
N LEU A 70 26.37 10.48 -14.80
CA LEU A 70 26.13 9.52 -15.88
C LEU A 70 27.43 8.87 -16.36
N LYS A 71 28.50 9.65 -16.54
CA LYS A 71 29.82 9.11 -16.93
C LYS A 71 30.37 8.14 -15.88
N ALA A 72 30.20 8.45 -14.58
CA ALA A 72 30.64 7.57 -13.50
C ALA A 72 29.89 6.23 -13.52
N ILE A 73 28.55 6.28 -13.70
CA ILE A 73 27.70 5.08 -13.81
C ILE A 73 28.06 4.29 -15.08
N ASN A 74 28.18 4.94 -16.23
CA ASN A 74 28.46 4.26 -17.51
C ASN A 74 29.82 3.56 -17.53
N LYS A 75 30.84 4.08 -16.82
CA LYS A 75 32.17 3.45 -16.67
C LYS A 75 32.08 2.07 -15.98
N THR A 76 31.00 1.75 -15.28
CA THR A 76 30.78 0.42 -14.67
C THR A 76 30.36 -0.63 -15.68
N GLY A 77 29.99 -0.25 -16.92
CA GLY A 77 29.34 -1.10 -17.90
C GLY A 77 27.83 -1.26 -17.67
N ASN A 78 27.21 -0.38 -16.87
CA ASN A 78 25.77 -0.36 -16.64
C ASN A 78 24.97 -0.23 -17.95
N ARG A 79 23.94 -1.06 -18.11
CA ARG A 79 23.00 -1.00 -19.25
C ARG A 79 21.56 -0.66 -18.82
N LYS A 80 21.33 -0.53 -17.50
CA LYS A 80 20.01 -0.18 -16.97
C LYS A 80 19.75 1.31 -17.12
N PRO A 81 18.49 1.73 -17.26
CA PRO A 81 18.12 3.13 -17.35
C PRO A 81 18.55 3.90 -16.10
N VAL A 82 18.91 5.16 -16.31
CA VAL A 82 19.31 6.08 -15.25
C VAL A 82 18.34 7.25 -15.22
N PHE A 83 17.83 7.55 -14.04
CA PHE A 83 16.84 8.58 -13.78
C PHE A 83 17.45 9.75 -13.01
N TYR A 84 16.77 10.89 -13.10
CA TYR A 84 17.09 12.07 -12.31
C TYR A 84 15.82 12.65 -11.69
N ASN A 85 15.89 13.00 -10.41
CA ASN A 85 14.72 13.47 -9.68
C ASN A 85 14.38 14.93 -9.98
N VAL A 86 13.10 15.21 -10.20
CA VAL A 86 12.52 16.55 -10.30
C VAL A 86 11.94 16.92 -8.95
N SER A 87 12.67 17.67 -8.15
CA SER A 87 12.25 18.07 -6.81
C SER A 87 12.18 19.60 -6.67
N HIS A 88 13.11 20.22 -5.95
CA HIS A 88 12.98 21.60 -5.51
C HIS A 88 13.22 22.68 -6.57
N ASN A 89 13.83 22.36 -7.72
CA ASN A 89 14.37 23.35 -8.63
C ASN A 89 13.75 23.30 -10.05
N GLY A 90 12.47 23.61 -10.16
CA GLY A 90 11.74 23.61 -11.45
C GLY A 90 12.38 24.49 -12.55
N TYR A 91 13.12 25.56 -12.18
CA TYR A 91 13.76 26.47 -13.13
C TYR A 91 14.92 25.85 -13.93
N VAL A 92 15.52 24.76 -13.45
CA VAL A 92 16.65 24.07 -14.16
C VAL A 92 16.22 22.77 -14.83
N VAL A 93 14.94 22.40 -14.78
CA VAL A 93 14.41 21.13 -15.31
C VAL A 93 14.78 20.91 -16.78
N GLU A 94 14.80 21.97 -17.60
CA GLU A 94 15.23 21.86 -19.01
C GLU A 94 16.61 21.21 -19.15
N ALA A 95 17.53 21.53 -18.23
CA ALA A 95 18.87 20.95 -18.24
C ALA A 95 18.87 19.43 -18.07
N TYR A 96 17.91 18.87 -17.30
CA TYR A 96 17.76 17.42 -17.13
C TYR A 96 17.44 16.74 -18.46
N TYR A 97 16.47 17.32 -19.21
CA TYR A 97 16.02 16.79 -20.48
C TYR A 97 17.05 16.91 -21.62
N GLU A 98 18.04 17.80 -21.47
CA GLU A 98 19.18 17.93 -22.38
C GLU A 98 20.32 16.95 -22.13
N THR A 99 20.22 16.10 -21.07
CA THR A 99 21.20 15.07 -20.76
C THR A 99 20.76 13.69 -21.27
N ALA A 100 21.66 12.71 -21.16
CA ALA A 100 21.39 11.33 -21.60
C ALA A 100 20.68 10.45 -20.56
N ILE A 101 20.02 11.02 -19.54
CA ILE A 101 19.15 10.27 -18.64
C ILE A 101 17.98 9.67 -19.42
N GLN A 102 17.51 8.50 -19.01
CA GLN A 102 16.39 7.82 -19.67
C GLN A 102 15.03 8.28 -19.13
N GLY A 103 14.99 8.86 -17.92
CA GLY A 103 13.77 9.35 -17.34
C GLY A 103 13.95 10.30 -16.16
N THR A 104 12.84 10.79 -15.68
CA THR A 104 12.74 11.66 -14.50
C THR A 104 11.81 11.04 -13.46
N THR A 105 12.11 11.31 -12.21
CA THR A 105 11.34 10.85 -11.06
C THR A 105 10.72 12.03 -10.33
N TYR A 106 9.61 11.76 -9.64
CA TYR A 106 8.77 12.77 -8.97
C TYR A 106 8.32 12.27 -7.62
N GLN A 107 8.10 13.21 -6.69
CA GLN A 107 7.42 12.99 -5.42
C GLN A 107 6.06 13.68 -5.44
N TRP A 108 5.12 13.17 -4.64
CA TRP A 108 3.86 13.87 -4.43
C TRP A 108 3.21 13.58 -3.09
N TYR A 109 3.10 14.63 -2.30
CA TYR A 109 2.41 14.67 -1.02
C TYR A 109 1.36 15.80 -1.05
N PRO A 110 0.18 15.55 -1.65
CA PRO A 110 -0.77 16.62 -2.03
C PRO A 110 -1.37 17.37 -0.85
N ILE A 111 -1.33 16.79 0.35
CA ILE A 111 -1.94 17.37 1.56
C ILE A 111 -0.90 18.04 2.45
N GLY A 112 0.37 17.85 2.15
CA GLY A 112 1.50 18.29 2.95
C GLY A 112 2.13 17.17 3.75
N LEU A 113 3.08 17.50 4.60
CA LEU A 113 3.86 16.57 5.40
C LEU A 113 3.97 17.07 6.84
N VAL A 114 4.04 16.11 7.78
CA VAL A 114 4.40 16.35 9.19
C VAL A 114 3.44 17.35 9.86
N SER A 115 2.14 17.10 9.73
CA SER A 115 1.11 17.91 10.41
C SER A 115 1.13 17.74 11.93
N GLY A 116 1.71 16.64 12.42
CA GLY A 116 1.75 16.30 13.85
C GLY A 116 0.44 15.74 14.39
N GLN A 117 -0.53 15.46 13.56
CA GLN A 117 -1.83 14.88 13.92
C GLN A 117 -2.53 14.28 12.70
N THR A 118 -3.45 13.36 12.95
CA THR A 118 -4.31 12.81 11.88
C THR A 118 -5.13 13.92 11.22
N GLN A 119 -5.00 14.07 9.91
CA GLN A 119 -5.80 15.01 9.12
C GLN A 119 -7.17 14.40 8.79
N GLN A 120 -8.21 15.23 8.88
CA GLN A 120 -9.59 14.85 8.65
C GLN A 120 -10.18 15.64 7.48
N GLY A 121 -11.03 15.02 6.68
CA GLY A 121 -11.76 15.69 5.61
C GLY A 121 -11.72 14.96 4.27
N ASN A 122 -12.42 15.53 3.29
CA ASN A 122 -12.43 15.01 1.93
C ASN A 122 -11.29 15.64 1.12
N PHE A 123 -10.28 14.84 0.82
CA PHE A 123 -9.11 15.28 0.07
C PHE A 123 -9.15 14.87 -1.41
N LEU A 124 -10.20 14.19 -1.89
CA LEU A 124 -10.33 13.82 -3.31
C LEU A 124 -10.15 14.99 -4.27
N PRO A 125 -10.67 16.20 -4.00
CA PRO A 125 -10.45 17.35 -4.88
C PRO A 125 -8.98 17.74 -5.05
N TYR A 126 -8.14 17.46 -4.07
CA TYR A 126 -6.70 17.79 -4.09
C TYR A 126 -5.88 16.77 -4.89
N ILE A 127 -6.34 15.53 -4.97
CA ILE A 127 -5.58 14.44 -5.60
C ILE A 127 -6.01 14.11 -7.02
N ASP A 128 -7.06 14.75 -7.54
CA ASP A 128 -7.53 14.52 -8.91
C ASP A 128 -6.76 15.28 -9.98
N ARG A 129 -5.81 16.13 -9.57
CA ARG A 129 -5.07 17.00 -10.49
C ARG A 129 -3.58 16.95 -10.18
N TYR A 130 -2.90 16.02 -10.80
CA TYR A 130 -1.44 16.08 -10.83
C TYR A 130 -1.01 16.83 -12.09
N ASP A 131 -0.53 18.04 -11.95
CA ASP A 131 -0.02 18.87 -13.04
C ASP A 131 1.50 18.87 -13.05
N ILE A 132 2.07 18.75 -14.24
CA ILE A 132 3.50 18.93 -14.48
C ILE A 132 3.68 20.26 -15.24
N PRO A 133 3.91 21.38 -14.54
CA PRO A 133 3.74 22.74 -15.08
C PRO A 133 4.73 23.09 -16.21
N PHE A 134 5.71 22.24 -16.49
CA PHE A 134 6.69 22.40 -17.56
C PHE A 134 6.52 21.39 -18.71
N SER A 135 5.51 20.52 -18.66
CA SER A 135 5.29 19.45 -19.65
C SER A 135 5.24 19.97 -21.09
N ASP A 136 4.56 21.09 -21.31
CA ASP A 136 4.39 21.69 -22.64
C ASP A 136 5.58 22.58 -23.08
N LYS A 137 6.47 22.92 -22.15
CA LYS A 137 7.57 23.89 -22.37
C LYS A 137 8.91 23.22 -22.58
N VAL A 138 9.11 22.02 -22.02
CA VAL A 138 10.40 21.35 -22.04
C VAL A 138 10.52 20.45 -23.25
N LYS A 139 11.46 20.78 -24.14
CA LYS A 139 11.73 19.99 -25.33
C LYS A 139 12.19 18.57 -24.97
N GLY A 140 11.50 17.56 -25.52
CA GLY A 140 11.83 16.16 -25.29
C GLY A 140 11.19 15.55 -24.04
N PHE A 141 10.25 16.26 -23.39
CA PHE A 141 9.51 15.77 -22.23
C PHE A 141 8.89 14.39 -22.49
N ASP A 142 8.18 14.22 -23.61
CA ASP A 142 7.49 12.96 -23.95
C ASP A 142 8.44 11.81 -24.35
N LYS A 143 9.70 12.11 -24.60
CA LYS A 143 10.70 11.11 -24.98
C LYS A 143 11.38 10.43 -23.79
N LYS A 144 11.12 10.92 -22.57
CA LYS A 144 11.71 10.39 -21.35
C LYS A 144 10.66 9.69 -20.49
N THR A 145 11.06 8.62 -19.83
CA THR A 145 10.23 7.90 -18.87
C THR A 145 9.91 8.79 -17.66
N ARG A 146 8.70 8.68 -17.14
CA ARG A 146 8.29 9.36 -15.93
C ARG A 146 7.91 8.34 -14.85
N MET A 147 8.42 8.56 -13.64
CA MET A 147 8.22 7.70 -12.48
C MET A 147 7.81 8.56 -11.27
N VAL A 148 6.76 8.18 -10.58
CA VAL A 148 6.55 8.61 -9.20
C VAL A 148 7.28 7.61 -8.32
N TYR A 149 8.34 8.03 -7.63
CA TYR A 149 9.11 7.13 -6.78
C TYR A 149 8.78 7.30 -5.29
N GLU A 150 8.12 8.39 -4.94
CA GLU A 150 7.55 8.66 -3.62
C GLU A 150 6.17 9.28 -3.76
N PHE A 151 5.17 8.69 -3.15
CA PHE A 151 3.88 9.35 -2.95
C PHE A 151 3.16 8.77 -1.74
N ASP A 152 2.42 9.60 -1.05
CA ASP A 152 1.49 9.19 0.00
C ASP A 152 0.46 10.30 0.23
N PRO A 153 -0.78 9.97 0.64
CA PRO A 153 -1.72 10.95 1.16
C PRO A 153 -1.35 11.49 2.55
N ALA A 154 -0.18 11.26 3.05
CA ALA A 154 0.46 11.70 4.30
C ALA A 154 -0.47 12.22 5.43
N ASP A 155 -0.16 11.86 6.67
CA ASP A 155 -0.94 12.25 7.88
C ASP A 155 -2.43 11.82 7.86
N ILE A 156 -2.79 10.77 7.09
CA ILE A 156 -4.18 10.35 6.87
C ILE A 156 -4.35 8.87 7.14
N MET A 157 -5.42 8.52 7.86
CA MET A 157 -5.83 7.13 8.08
C MET A 157 -6.87 6.64 7.07
N TYR A 158 -7.47 7.49 6.27
CA TYR A 158 -8.47 7.08 5.28
C TYR A 158 -7.91 6.15 4.20
N SER A 159 -8.75 5.26 3.70
CA SER A 159 -8.41 4.25 2.70
C SER A 159 -8.85 4.59 1.27
N TYR A 160 -9.59 5.67 1.04
CA TYR A 160 -10.17 5.98 -0.28
C TYR A 160 -9.18 6.62 -1.27
N MET A 161 -7.96 7.00 -0.87
CA MET A 161 -7.14 7.92 -1.68
C MET A 161 -6.22 7.24 -2.70
N TYR A 162 -5.62 6.11 -2.37
CA TYR A 162 -4.57 5.52 -3.22
C TYR A 162 -4.99 5.22 -4.67
N PRO A 163 -6.16 4.60 -4.96
CA PRO A 163 -6.57 4.37 -6.34
C PRO A 163 -6.83 5.66 -7.12
N ALA A 164 -7.36 6.71 -6.46
CA ALA A 164 -7.56 8.01 -7.08
C ALA A 164 -6.23 8.71 -7.40
N MET A 165 -5.23 8.62 -6.53
CA MET A 165 -3.86 9.10 -6.81
C MET A 165 -3.25 8.36 -8.00
N VAL A 166 -3.39 7.04 -8.07
CA VAL A 166 -2.91 6.26 -9.22
C VAL A 166 -3.65 6.64 -10.49
N ARG A 167 -4.95 6.88 -10.44
CA ARG A 167 -5.73 7.40 -11.58
C ARG A 167 -5.10 8.66 -12.15
N THR A 168 -4.82 9.65 -11.31
CA THR A 168 -4.25 10.92 -11.76
C THR A 168 -2.82 10.75 -12.29
N PHE A 169 -2.00 9.89 -11.68
CA PHE A 169 -0.66 9.59 -12.20
C PHE A 169 -0.71 8.92 -13.59
N ARG A 170 -1.64 7.98 -13.80
CA ARG A 170 -1.80 7.34 -15.12
C ARG A 170 -2.25 8.35 -16.16
N THR A 171 -3.18 9.24 -15.84
CA THR A 171 -3.61 10.35 -16.70
C THR A 171 -2.43 11.28 -17.05
N ALA A 172 -1.58 11.63 -16.09
CA ALA A 172 -0.37 12.43 -16.29
C ALA A 172 0.76 11.68 -17.03
N GLY A 173 0.57 10.42 -17.38
CA GLY A 173 1.48 9.64 -18.22
C GLY A 173 2.62 8.96 -17.48
N PHE A 174 2.53 8.75 -16.17
CA PHE A 174 3.53 8.02 -15.40
C PHE A 174 3.53 6.52 -15.70
N GLN A 175 4.71 5.94 -15.84
CA GLN A 175 4.93 4.51 -16.14
C GLN A 175 5.05 3.68 -14.87
N TRP A 176 5.74 4.19 -13.86
CA TRP A 176 6.02 3.52 -12.60
C TRP A 176 5.53 4.39 -11.43
N ILE A 177 4.95 3.75 -10.43
CA ILE A 177 4.34 4.43 -9.28
C ILE A 177 4.70 3.64 -8.03
N THR A 178 5.48 4.25 -7.13
CA THR A 178 5.96 3.65 -5.88
C THR A 178 5.50 4.49 -4.69
N GLN A 179 4.82 3.87 -3.74
CA GLN A 179 4.41 4.50 -2.50
C GLN A 179 5.62 4.65 -1.54
N PHE A 180 5.64 5.71 -0.77
CA PHE A 180 6.60 5.99 0.30
C PHE A 180 5.83 6.38 1.59
N ALA A 181 5.99 5.67 2.73
CA ALA A 181 6.81 4.48 2.87
C ALA A 181 5.98 3.36 3.52
N TYR A 182 6.41 2.10 3.33
CA TYR A 182 5.82 0.96 4.02
C TYR A 182 6.59 0.73 5.33
N ASP A 183 5.87 0.71 6.46
CA ASP A 183 6.48 0.54 7.77
C ASP A 183 7.01 -0.88 7.97
N PRO A 184 8.25 -1.05 8.45
CA PRO A 184 8.74 -2.34 8.91
C PRO A 184 7.88 -2.90 10.03
N MET A 185 7.58 -4.21 9.98
CA MET A 185 6.68 -4.89 10.93
C MET A 185 7.06 -4.64 12.39
N ASP A 186 8.36 -4.60 12.70
CA ASP A 186 8.88 -4.51 14.07
C ASP A 186 8.63 -3.16 14.74
N ILE A 187 8.42 -2.10 13.96
CA ILE A 187 8.24 -0.72 14.46
C ILE A 187 6.90 -0.10 14.04
N ALA A 188 6.12 -0.79 13.20
CA ALA A 188 4.85 -0.28 12.68
C ALA A 188 3.82 -0.02 13.79
N TYR A 189 3.89 -0.73 14.92
CA TYR A 189 3.02 -0.48 16.06
C TYR A 189 3.12 0.95 16.61
N ALA A 190 4.27 1.61 16.40
CA ALA A 190 4.57 2.94 16.89
C ALA A 190 4.68 4.01 15.79
N ASN A 191 4.56 3.61 14.51
CA ASN A 191 4.74 4.47 13.33
C ASN A 191 6.00 5.34 13.42
N THR A 192 7.17 4.73 13.60
CA THR A 192 8.44 5.44 13.82
C THR A 192 9.39 5.42 12.63
N GLU A 193 8.99 4.81 11.50
CA GLU A 193 9.79 4.84 10.27
C GLU A 193 9.91 6.29 9.78
N TYR A 194 8.80 6.91 9.42
CA TYR A 194 8.68 8.34 9.16
C TYR A 194 7.23 8.76 9.43
N GLN A 195 6.95 9.31 10.60
CA GLN A 195 5.62 9.41 11.23
C GLN A 195 4.48 9.98 10.37
N THR A 196 4.77 10.69 9.30
CA THR A 196 3.74 11.22 8.39
C THR A 196 3.23 10.18 7.40
N HIS A 197 3.95 9.07 7.24
CA HIS A 197 3.57 7.91 6.42
C HIS A 197 3.22 6.75 7.34
N PHE A 198 2.10 6.13 7.11
CA PHE A 198 1.71 4.97 7.90
C PHE A 198 0.98 3.97 7.00
N LEU A 199 1.73 2.96 6.55
CA LEU A 199 1.20 1.86 5.74
C LEU A 199 1.87 0.55 6.14
N ASN A 200 1.09 -0.37 6.68
CA ASN A 200 1.49 -1.74 6.97
C ASN A 200 0.28 -2.67 6.91
N LEU A 201 0.43 -3.87 6.37
CA LEU A 201 -0.68 -4.80 6.21
C LEU A 201 -1.35 -5.17 7.54
N ALA A 202 -0.57 -5.37 8.60
CA ALA A 202 -1.11 -5.75 9.90
C ALA A 202 -1.66 -4.55 10.69
N TYR A 203 -1.03 -3.38 10.59
CA TYR A 203 -1.35 -2.22 11.45
C TYR A 203 -2.29 -1.20 10.77
N THR A 204 -2.34 -1.17 9.44
CA THR A 204 -3.28 -0.33 8.68
C THR A 204 -3.94 -1.15 7.56
N PRO A 205 -4.68 -2.23 7.90
CA PRO A 205 -5.18 -3.20 6.93
C PRO A 205 -6.03 -2.56 5.83
N HIS A 206 -6.92 -1.61 6.16
CA HIS A 206 -7.76 -0.89 5.20
C HIS A 206 -6.93 -0.09 4.18
N LYS A 207 -5.86 0.59 4.62
CA LYS A 207 -4.93 1.29 3.72
C LYS A 207 -4.15 0.29 2.85
N ALA A 208 -3.75 -0.85 3.40
CA ALA A 208 -3.04 -1.88 2.65
C ALA A 208 -3.94 -2.51 1.55
N ILE A 209 -5.23 -2.76 1.83
CA ILE A 209 -6.18 -3.19 0.80
C ILE A 209 -6.39 -2.08 -0.24
N SER A 210 -6.49 -0.81 0.16
CA SER A 210 -6.56 0.31 -0.79
C SER A 210 -5.33 0.36 -1.70
N MET A 211 -4.13 0.14 -1.15
CA MET A 211 -2.89 0.07 -1.94
C MET A 211 -2.86 -1.13 -2.88
N LYS A 212 -3.42 -2.30 -2.47
CA LYS A 212 -3.62 -3.44 -3.37
C LYS A 212 -4.53 -3.09 -4.55
N ILE A 213 -5.61 -2.36 -4.30
CA ILE A 213 -6.53 -1.87 -5.35
C ILE A 213 -5.81 -0.86 -6.26
N ALA A 214 -5.03 0.06 -5.69
CA ALA A 214 -4.21 1.00 -6.43
C ALA A 214 -3.18 0.31 -7.35
N ALA A 215 -2.57 -0.79 -6.89
CA ALA A 215 -1.67 -1.59 -7.70
C ALA A 215 -2.38 -2.24 -8.90
N GLU A 216 -3.64 -2.67 -8.76
CA GLU A 216 -4.45 -3.15 -9.89
C GLU A 216 -4.79 -2.01 -10.86
N ALA A 217 -5.12 -0.82 -10.35
CA ALA A 217 -5.34 0.37 -11.16
C ALA A 217 -4.08 0.75 -11.97
N ALA A 218 -2.90 0.72 -11.33
CA ALA A 218 -1.63 1.00 -12.01
C ALA A 218 -1.34 0.03 -13.16
N ARG A 219 -1.77 -1.25 -13.05
CA ARG A 219 -1.58 -2.27 -14.10
C ARG A 219 -2.59 -2.17 -15.24
N SER A 220 -3.84 -1.78 -14.93
CA SER A 220 -4.95 -1.84 -15.89
C SER A 220 -5.25 -0.51 -16.59
N LEU A 221 -5.06 0.62 -15.91
CA LEU A 221 -5.30 1.93 -16.50
C LEU A 221 -4.21 2.28 -17.51
N LYS A 222 -4.60 2.65 -18.70
CA LYS A 222 -3.67 3.06 -19.74
C LYS A 222 -3.05 4.41 -19.42
N ARG A 223 -1.79 4.54 -19.76
CA ARG A 223 -1.03 5.76 -19.55
C ARG A 223 -1.47 6.85 -20.52
N GLY A 224 -1.67 8.06 -20.02
CA GLY A 224 -2.05 9.23 -20.82
C GLY A 224 -3.53 9.30 -21.20
N GLU A 225 -4.35 8.35 -20.71
CA GLU A 225 -5.80 8.41 -20.85
C GLU A 225 -6.44 9.06 -19.62
N SER A 226 -7.47 9.87 -19.84
CA SER A 226 -8.28 10.43 -18.76
C SER A 226 -9.33 9.41 -18.29
N TYR A 227 -9.47 9.27 -16.98
CA TYR A 227 -10.46 8.42 -16.33
C TYR A 227 -11.41 9.22 -15.45
N GLY A 228 -11.58 10.50 -15.77
CA GLY A 228 -12.44 11.42 -15.04
C GLY A 228 -11.82 12.00 -13.79
N SER A 229 -12.62 12.74 -13.05
CA SER A 229 -12.23 13.46 -11.82
C SER A 229 -13.36 13.51 -10.81
N TYR A 230 -13.01 13.73 -9.53
CA TYR A 230 -13.96 13.98 -8.46
C TYR A 230 -14.63 15.37 -8.67
N PRO A 231 -15.92 15.58 -8.36
CA PRO A 231 -16.85 14.61 -7.73
C PRO A 231 -17.64 13.74 -8.73
N GLN A 232 -17.56 14.02 -10.03
CA GLN A 232 -18.40 13.37 -11.04
C GLN A 232 -18.05 11.89 -11.24
N ASP A 233 -16.75 11.57 -11.21
CA ASP A 233 -16.23 10.27 -11.58
C ASP A 233 -15.59 9.57 -10.38
N THR A 234 -16.44 9.07 -9.46
CA THR A 234 -16.00 8.19 -8.37
C THR A 234 -15.83 6.74 -8.81
N LEU A 235 -16.46 6.36 -9.95
CA LEU A 235 -16.27 5.11 -10.67
C LEU A 235 -15.36 5.35 -11.87
N PHE A 236 -14.35 4.51 -12.08
CA PHE A 236 -13.43 4.66 -13.20
C PHE A 236 -12.82 3.32 -13.63
N GLY A 237 -12.26 3.30 -14.85
CA GLY A 237 -11.65 2.11 -15.43
C GLY A 237 -12.59 0.91 -15.45
N ASP A 238 -12.06 -0.31 -15.25
CA ASP A 238 -12.85 -1.53 -15.17
C ASP A 238 -13.17 -1.89 -13.71
N GLY A 239 -14.11 -1.14 -13.12
CA GLY A 239 -14.72 -1.44 -11.83
C GLY A 239 -13.97 -0.90 -10.61
N PHE A 240 -13.15 0.15 -10.74
CA PHE A 240 -12.61 0.88 -9.59
C PHE A 240 -13.61 1.89 -9.08
N ARG A 241 -13.74 1.98 -7.75
CA ARG A 241 -14.56 2.98 -7.06
C ARG A 241 -13.82 3.55 -5.87
N VAL A 242 -14.01 4.85 -5.64
CA VAL A 242 -13.54 5.56 -4.44
C VAL A 242 -14.69 6.35 -3.82
N SER A 243 -14.79 6.34 -2.49
CA SER A 243 -15.83 7.06 -1.75
C SER A 243 -15.27 7.63 -0.46
N TYR A 244 -15.35 8.95 -0.31
CA TYR A 244 -14.99 9.60 0.95
C TYR A 244 -15.98 9.28 2.06
N THR A 245 -17.28 9.33 1.76
CA THR A 245 -18.34 9.13 2.78
C THR A 245 -18.39 7.73 3.35
N GLU A 246 -17.90 6.73 2.59
CA GLU A 246 -17.80 5.34 3.02
C GLU A 246 -16.37 4.98 3.47
N ASP A 247 -15.42 5.90 3.38
CA ASP A 247 -13.98 5.64 3.50
C ASP A 247 -13.56 4.40 2.70
N LEU A 248 -13.88 4.36 1.42
CA LEU A 248 -13.82 3.15 0.63
C LEU A 248 -13.01 3.32 -0.65
N SER A 249 -12.11 2.38 -0.88
CA SER A 249 -11.58 1.99 -2.18
C SER A 249 -12.12 0.62 -2.56
N GLU A 250 -12.55 0.45 -3.80
CA GLU A 250 -13.13 -0.81 -4.28
C GLU A 250 -12.64 -1.15 -5.68
N LEU A 251 -12.45 -2.44 -5.94
CA LEU A 251 -12.32 -3.03 -7.27
C LEU A 251 -13.35 -4.12 -7.44
N ASN A 252 -14.21 -4.01 -8.45
CA ASN A 252 -15.25 -4.97 -8.78
C ASN A 252 -15.31 -5.18 -10.31
N ASN A 253 -14.47 -6.10 -10.82
CA ASN A 253 -14.33 -6.33 -12.27
C ASN A 253 -14.88 -7.69 -12.76
N GLY A 254 -15.65 -8.39 -11.92
CA GLY A 254 -16.23 -9.69 -12.21
C GLY A 254 -15.32 -10.88 -11.87
N LYS A 255 -14.01 -10.72 -11.84
CA LYS A 255 -13.05 -11.76 -11.41
C LYS A 255 -12.42 -11.46 -10.06
N LYS A 256 -12.27 -10.19 -9.73
CA LYS A 256 -11.72 -9.69 -8.48
C LYS A 256 -12.74 -8.81 -7.80
N PHE A 257 -12.88 -8.99 -6.49
CA PHE A 257 -13.71 -8.14 -5.64
C PHE A 257 -12.91 -7.74 -4.41
N TYR A 258 -12.38 -6.51 -4.41
CA TYR A 258 -11.56 -5.97 -3.33
C TYR A 258 -12.23 -4.72 -2.75
N TYR A 259 -12.18 -4.57 -1.43
CA TYR A 259 -12.76 -3.42 -0.71
C TYR A 259 -11.98 -3.13 0.56
N SER A 260 -11.68 -1.86 0.78
CA SER A 260 -10.86 -1.40 1.89
C SER A 260 -11.64 -1.16 3.18
N ASN A 261 -12.98 -1.16 3.12
CA ASN A 261 -13.89 -1.00 4.25
C ASN A 261 -15.23 -1.68 3.92
N HIS A 262 -16.20 -1.63 4.85
CA HIS A 262 -17.54 -2.16 4.60
C HIS A 262 -18.11 -1.62 3.29
N THR A 263 -18.75 -2.52 2.52
CA THR A 263 -19.41 -2.14 1.26
C THR A 263 -20.74 -2.88 1.10
N ASN A 264 -21.71 -2.18 0.50
CA ASN A 264 -22.99 -2.78 0.08
C ASN A 264 -23.01 -3.11 -1.42
N THR A 265 -21.90 -2.92 -2.13
CA THR A 265 -21.79 -3.21 -3.56
C THR A 265 -21.87 -4.72 -3.79
N GLN A 266 -22.78 -5.13 -4.68
CA GLN A 266 -22.82 -6.52 -5.15
C GLN A 266 -21.66 -6.81 -6.10
N PRO A 267 -21.01 -7.97 -6.01
CA PRO A 267 -20.04 -8.39 -7.02
C PRO A 267 -20.68 -8.39 -8.42
N LYS A 268 -19.95 -7.89 -9.43
CA LYS A 268 -20.39 -7.84 -10.83
C LYS A 268 -20.78 -9.22 -11.36
N ASP A 269 -20.03 -10.25 -10.98
CA ASP A 269 -20.34 -11.66 -11.21
C ASP A 269 -19.71 -12.53 -10.11
N ALA A 270 -20.51 -12.88 -9.10
CA ALA A 270 -20.03 -13.68 -7.96
C ALA A 270 -19.60 -15.09 -8.38
N SER A 271 -20.13 -15.64 -9.49
CA SER A 271 -19.79 -16.97 -9.96
C SER A 271 -18.42 -17.07 -10.66
N GLN A 272 -17.89 -15.94 -11.09
CA GLN A 272 -16.61 -15.85 -11.79
C GLN A 272 -15.47 -15.34 -10.90
N LEU A 273 -15.72 -15.08 -9.63
CA LEU A 273 -14.70 -14.59 -8.71
C LEU A 273 -13.58 -15.62 -8.54
N VAL A 274 -12.36 -15.14 -8.64
CA VAL A 274 -11.13 -15.93 -8.40
C VAL A 274 -10.28 -15.34 -7.29
N SER A 275 -10.53 -14.09 -6.88
CA SER A 275 -9.81 -13.44 -5.79
C SER A 275 -10.69 -12.39 -5.11
N ILE A 276 -10.70 -12.42 -3.77
CA ILE A 276 -11.40 -11.47 -2.92
C ILE A 276 -10.38 -10.97 -1.89
N ALA A 277 -10.39 -9.67 -1.59
CA ALA A 277 -9.60 -9.09 -0.52
C ALA A 277 -10.41 -8.00 0.16
N GLY A 278 -10.46 -8.01 1.48
CA GLY A 278 -11.30 -7.07 2.20
C GLY A 278 -10.82 -6.71 3.60
N CYS A 279 -11.31 -5.57 4.05
CA CYS A 279 -11.48 -5.19 5.45
C CYS A 279 -12.96 -4.96 5.70
N GLY A 280 -13.52 -5.53 6.80
CA GLY A 280 -14.96 -5.42 7.09
C GLY A 280 -15.83 -6.31 6.20
N SER A 281 -17.11 -6.00 6.08
CA SER A 281 -18.13 -6.84 5.47
C SER A 281 -18.57 -6.37 4.08
N SER A 282 -19.05 -7.31 3.28
CA SER A 282 -19.69 -7.09 1.98
C SER A 282 -20.94 -7.98 1.86
N PRO A 283 -21.74 -7.87 0.77
CA PRO A 283 -22.89 -8.76 0.57
C PRO A 283 -22.57 -10.26 0.50
N ILE A 284 -21.32 -10.62 0.17
CA ILE A 284 -20.89 -12.03 0.04
C ILE A 284 -19.99 -12.52 1.17
N ILE A 285 -19.46 -11.62 2.00
CA ILE A 285 -18.65 -11.96 3.18
C ILE A 285 -19.09 -11.07 4.34
N ARG A 286 -19.57 -11.68 5.44
CA ARG A 286 -19.77 -10.97 6.70
C ARG A 286 -18.65 -11.32 7.65
N TYR A 287 -17.93 -10.30 8.11
CA TYR A 287 -16.80 -10.40 9.01
C TYR A 287 -16.70 -9.15 9.89
N GLU A 288 -16.64 -9.32 11.21
CA GLU A 288 -16.63 -8.23 12.18
C GLU A 288 -15.23 -7.90 12.71
N GLY A 289 -14.22 -8.73 12.39
CA GLY A 289 -12.82 -8.42 12.72
C GLY A 289 -12.30 -7.21 11.93
N THR A 290 -11.32 -6.51 12.48
CA THR A 290 -10.72 -5.32 11.88
C THR A 290 -9.50 -5.60 11.01
N GLY A 291 -8.98 -6.84 11.05
CA GLY A 291 -7.89 -7.29 10.19
C GLY A 291 -8.31 -7.47 8.73
N ALA A 292 -7.35 -7.39 7.83
CA ALA A 292 -7.58 -7.73 6.43
C ALA A 292 -7.75 -9.25 6.24
N TYR A 293 -8.48 -9.63 5.20
CA TYR A 293 -8.56 -11.01 4.76
C TYR A 293 -8.42 -11.12 3.24
N PHE A 294 -7.95 -12.29 2.80
CA PHE A 294 -7.72 -12.61 1.40
C PHE A 294 -8.29 -13.99 1.10
N MET A 295 -9.00 -14.11 -0.02
CA MET A 295 -9.49 -15.37 -0.53
C MET A 295 -9.07 -15.53 -1.98
N ASP A 296 -8.39 -16.63 -2.28
CA ASP A 296 -7.91 -16.94 -3.61
C ASP A 296 -8.39 -18.33 -4.04
N CYS A 297 -9.00 -18.42 -5.19
CA CYS A 297 -9.41 -19.69 -5.80
C CYS A 297 -8.17 -20.42 -6.32
N LEU A 298 -7.83 -21.53 -5.68
CA LEU A 298 -6.73 -22.40 -6.11
C LEU A 298 -7.12 -23.25 -7.31
N GLU A 299 -8.35 -23.77 -7.27
CA GLU A 299 -9.06 -24.48 -8.34
C GLU A 299 -10.57 -24.49 -8.02
N PRO A 300 -11.46 -24.83 -8.97
CA PRO A 300 -12.90 -24.81 -8.73
C PRO A 300 -13.34 -25.58 -7.48
N GLY A 301 -13.95 -24.91 -6.53
CA GLY A 301 -14.38 -25.45 -5.25
C GLY A 301 -13.30 -25.59 -4.20
N VAL A 302 -12.09 -25.07 -4.46
CA VAL A 302 -10.96 -25.07 -3.49
C VAL A 302 -10.38 -23.67 -3.36
N TRP A 303 -10.41 -23.13 -2.16
CA TRP A 303 -10.00 -21.76 -1.87
C TRP A 303 -8.95 -21.72 -0.75
N ARG A 304 -7.99 -20.80 -0.87
CA ARG A 304 -7.15 -20.37 0.23
C ARG A 304 -7.80 -19.15 0.88
N LEU A 305 -7.96 -19.20 2.20
CA LEU A 305 -8.35 -18.06 3.01
C LEU A 305 -7.17 -17.67 3.89
N GLU A 306 -6.85 -16.39 3.96
CA GLU A 306 -5.92 -15.81 4.92
C GLU A 306 -6.63 -14.70 5.69
N VAL A 307 -6.51 -14.71 7.01
CA VAL A 307 -7.12 -13.72 7.90
C VAL A 307 -6.03 -13.13 8.78
N MET A 308 -5.84 -11.81 8.69
CA MET A 308 -4.91 -11.07 9.52
C MET A 308 -5.51 -10.80 10.91
N PRO A 309 -4.69 -10.62 11.95
CA PRO A 309 -5.20 -10.23 13.27
C PRO A 309 -5.83 -8.83 13.24
N ASP A 310 -6.63 -8.55 14.27
CA ASP A 310 -7.26 -7.25 14.43
C ASP A 310 -6.24 -6.15 14.68
N ALA A 311 -6.41 -5.02 14.00
CA ALA A 311 -5.66 -3.79 14.20
C ALA A 311 -6.54 -2.73 14.86
N VAL A 312 -6.17 -2.28 16.04
CA VAL A 312 -6.95 -1.32 16.82
C VAL A 312 -6.11 -0.07 17.08
N VAL A 313 -6.56 1.07 16.56
CA VAL A 313 -5.90 2.38 16.77
C VAL A 313 -6.13 2.80 18.22
N VAL A 314 -5.05 3.00 18.96
CA VAL A 314 -5.09 3.36 20.40
C VAL A 314 -4.53 4.74 20.71
N ASN A 315 -3.78 5.32 19.77
CA ASN A 315 -3.28 6.70 19.83
C ASN A 315 -3.22 7.28 18.43
N ASP A 316 -3.13 8.62 18.34
CA ASP A 316 -2.92 9.29 17.05
C ASP A 316 -1.56 8.87 16.44
N PRO A 317 -1.57 8.19 15.29
CA PRO A 317 -0.36 7.67 14.65
C PRO A 317 0.55 8.76 14.09
N PHE A 318 0.03 9.94 13.80
CA PHE A 318 0.79 11.05 13.20
C PHE A 318 1.29 12.08 14.21
N ALA A 319 0.95 11.92 15.50
CA ALA A 319 1.54 12.70 16.56
C ALA A 319 3.03 12.34 16.75
N LYS A 320 3.74 13.12 17.59
CA LYS A 320 5.17 12.89 17.85
C LYS A 320 5.48 11.40 18.08
N PRO A 321 6.34 10.77 17.26
CA PRO A 321 6.60 9.33 17.31
C PRO A 321 7.52 8.97 18.47
N SER A 322 7.36 7.77 19.03
CA SER A 322 8.24 7.15 19.99
C SER A 322 8.04 5.65 19.99
N LEU A 323 9.10 4.86 20.10
CA LEU A 323 9.01 3.41 20.27
C LEU A 323 8.31 2.99 21.57
N ASP A 324 8.22 3.88 22.55
CA ASP A 324 7.49 3.67 23.79
C ASP A 324 6.00 4.01 23.69
N LYS A 325 5.57 4.56 22.55
CA LYS A 325 4.17 4.95 22.28
C LYS A 325 3.56 4.03 21.23
N GLU A 326 2.72 3.11 21.68
CA GLU A 326 1.93 2.29 20.76
C GLU A 326 0.81 3.13 20.14
N VAL A 327 0.71 3.15 18.81
CA VAL A 327 -0.36 3.86 18.06
C VAL A 327 -1.42 2.89 17.55
N VAL A 328 -1.03 1.67 17.21
CA VAL A 328 -1.96 0.59 16.86
C VAL A 328 -1.56 -0.67 17.61
N THR A 329 -2.52 -1.29 18.27
CA THR A 329 -2.34 -2.59 18.93
C THR A 329 -2.88 -3.72 18.07
N ILE A 330 -2.26 -4.91 18.18
CA ILE A 330 -2.69 -6.12 17.48
C ILE A 330 -3.37 -7.06 18.47
N ALA A 331 -4.58 -7.51 18.12
CA ALA A 331 -5.35 -8.49 18.87
C ALA A 331 -5.71 -9.71 18.02
N TYR A 332 -5.67 -10.89 18.62
CA TYR A 332 -6.05 -12.15 17.99
C TYR A 332 -7.47 -12.51 18.41
N GLY A 333 -8.44 -11.75 17.89
CA GLY A 333 -9.86 -12.08 18.06
C GLY A 333 -10.27 -13.31 17.25
N ALA A 334 -11.24 -14.06 17.79
CA ALA A 334 -11.89 -15.15 17.07
C ALA A 334 -13.29 -14.67 16.64
N TRP A 335 -13.52 -14.56 15.33
CA TRP A 335 -14.76 -14.01 14.79
C TRP A 335 -15.50 -15.00 13.92
N ASP A 336 -16.82 -14.91 13.90
CA ASP A 336 -17.60 -15.63 12.90
C ASP A 336 -17.37 -15.01 11.51
N MET A 337 -17.15 -15.86 10.51
CA MET A 337 -17.05 -15.42 9.11
C MET A 337 -18.08 -16.15 8.26
N ALA A 338 -19.06 -15.41 7.72
CA ALA A 338 -20.06 -15.97 6.81
C ALA A 338 -19.61 -15.73 5.36
N LEU A 339 -19.61 -16.80 4.55
CA LEU A 339 -19.16 -16.84 3.16
C LEU A 339 -20.33 -17.23 2.24
N GLN A 340 -20.67 -16.36 1.28
CA GLN A 340 -21.66 -16.58 0.25
C GLN A 340 -21.01 -16.58 -1.14
N ILE A 341 -20.06 -17.49 -1.36
CA ILE A 341 -19.29 -17.61 -2.59
C ILE A 341 -19.84 -18.78 -3.41
N PRO A 342 -20.44 -18.54 -4.59
CA PRO A 342 -21.11 -19.59 -5.37
C PRO A 342 -20.23 -20.80 -5.70
N ASP A 343 -18.96 -20.58 -6.02
CA ASP A 343 -18.01 -21.67 -6.31
C ASP A 343 -17.69 -22.53 -5.07
N LEU A 344 -17.68 -21.95 -3.88
CA LEU A 344 -17.48 -22.69 -2.62
C LEU A 344 -18.78 -23.35 -2.13
N GLY A 345 -19.93 -22.73 -2.36
CA GLY A 345 -21.23 -23.15 -1.84
C GLY A 345 -21.38 -22.90 -0.34
N MET A 346 -22.48 -23.40 0.24
CA MET A 346 -22.78 -23.25 1.68
C MET A 346 -22.24 -24.42 2.51
N GLU A 347 -21.86 -25.53 1.87
CA GLU A 347 -21.33 -26.72 2.54
C GLU A 347 -19.88 -26.94 2.09
N PHE A 348 -18.95 -26.79 3.03
CA PHE A 348 -17.52 -26.95 2.77
C PHE A 348 -16.76 -27.37 4.04
N THR A 349 -15.55 -27.85 3.90
CA THR A 349 -14.62 -28.04 5.01
C THR A 349 -13.63 -26.91 5.06
N PHE A 350 -13.14 -26.59 6.26
CA PHE A 350 -11.98 -25.71 6.43
C PHE A 350 -10.90 -26.41 7.25
N THR A 351 -9.64 -26.15 6.93
CA THR A 351 -8.47 -26.72 7.62
C THR A 351 -7.38 -25.68 7.67
N ALA A 352 -6.87 -25.40 8.87
CA ALA A 352 -5.74 -24.51 9.06
C ALA A 352 -4.47 -25.06 8.39
N LEU A 353 -3.68 -24.17 7.77
CA LEU A 353 -2.47 -24.49 7.05
C LEU A 353 -1.21 -23.97 7.75
N ASN A 354 -1.28 -22.83 8.45
CA ASN A 354 -0.12 -22.22 9.09
C ASN A 354 0.27 -22.95 10.38
N GLN A 355 1.55 -22.94 10.68
CA GLN A 355 2.10 -23.58 11.89
C GLN A 355 1.45 -23.05 13.17
N GLY A 356 1.13 -23.92 14.09
CA GLY A 356 0.52 -23.60 15.39
C GLY A 356 -0.99 -23.47 15.37
N ASN A 357 -1.63 -23.27 14.20
CA ASN A 357 -3.07 -23.25 14.08
C ASN A 357 -3.61 -24.68 13.82
N GLN A 358 -4.57 -25.12 14.63
CA GLN A 358 -5.16 -26.46 14.52
C GLN A 358 -6.65 -26.43 14.17
N GLN A 359 -7.21 -25.25 13.85
CA GLN A 359 -8.62 -25.13 13.52
C GLN A 359 -8.98 -25.91 12.26
N LYS A 360 -10.03 -26.67 12.33
CA LYS A 360 -10.64 -27.41 11.22
C LYS A 360 -12.07 -27.74 11.51
N GLY A 361 -12.88 -27.95 10.51
CA GLY A 361 -14.27 -28.35 10.70
C GLY A 361 -15.05 -28.45 9.39
N ASP A 362 -16.29 -28.92 9.56
CA ASP A 362 -17.29 -28.94 8.52
C ASP A 362 -18.23 -27.74 8.68
N VAL A 363 -18.53 -27.06 7.58
CA VAL A 363 -19.46 -25.94 7.49
C VAL A 363 -20.68 -26.38 6.69
N THR A 364 -21.87 -26.12 7.21
CA THR A 364 -23.14 -26.53 6.57
C THR A 364 -24.06 -25.35 6.24
N ASP A 365 -23.79 -24.17 6.79
CA ASP A 365 -24.59 -22.96 6.65
C ASP A 365 -23.78 -21.76 6.07
N GLY A 366 -22.58 -22.04 5.54
CA GLY A 366 -21.69 -21.02 5.01
C GLY A 366 -20.95 -20.20 6.08
N ILE A 367 -21.05 -20.56 7.39
CA ILE A 367 -20.49 -19.79 8.49
C ILE A 367 -19.39 -20.57 9.21
N ILE A 368 -18.18 -20.06 9.16
CA ILE A 368 -17.09 -20.54 10.02
C ILE A 368 -17.23 -19.81 11.36
N ARG A 369 -17.45 -20.57 12.43
CA ARG A 369 -17.62 -20.04 13.79
C ARG A 369 -16.28 -19.88 14.48
N GLY A 370 -16.08 -18.73 15.12
CA GLY A 370 -14.88 -18.47 15.92
C GLY A 370 -13.57 -18.63 15.14
N LEU A 371 -13.51 -18.13 13.91
CA LEU A 371 -12.34 -18.20 13.06
C LEU A 371 -11.22 -17.31 13.63
N CYS A 372 -10.07 -17.91 13.93
CA CYS A 372 -8.86 -17.19 14.37
C CYS A 372 -8.04 -16.66 13.18
N PRO A 373 -7.21 -15.64 13.38
CA PRO A 373 -6.23 -15.24 12.40
C PRO A 373 -5.29 -16.37 11.97
N GLY A 374 -5.05 -16.51 10.66
CA GLY A 374 -4.25 -17.60 10.09
C GLY A 374 -4.55 -17.84 8.62
N THR A 375 -3.99 -18.92 8.07
CA THR A 375 -4.27 -19.39 6.72
C THR A 375 -5.03 -20.71 6.73
N TYR A 376 -5.97 -20.86 5.80
CA TYR A 376 -6.88 -21.99 5.74
C TYR A 376 -7.09 -22.47 4.31
N LEU A 377 -7.23 -23.78 4.15
CA LEU A 377 -7.78 -24.41 2.96
C LEU A 377 -9.27 -24.60 3.14
N LEU A 378 -10.07 -24.02 2.24
CA LEU A 378 -11.51 -24.24 2.17
C LEU A 378 -11.78 -25.18 0.99
N LYS A 379 -12.60 -26.19 1.20
CA LYS A 379 -12.93 -27.17 0.17
C LYS A 379 -14.44 -27.44 0.15
N ARG A 380 -15.09 -27.16 -0.97
CA ARG A 380 -16.51 -27.46 -1.18
C ARG A 380 -16.79 -28.93 -0.95
N LYS A 381 -17.90 -29.24 -0.29
CA LYS A 381 -18.39 -30.61 -0.11
C LYS A 381 -18.55 -31.31 -1.48
N ASN A 382 -18.14 -32.55 -1.55
CA ASN A 382 -18.18 -33.36 -2.76
C ASN A 382 -17.27 -32.83 -3.92
N CYS A 383 -16.36 -31.89 -3.67
CA CYS A 383 -15.32 -31.52 -4.62
C CYS A 383 -14.17 -32.53 -4.54
N THR A 384 -13.71 -32.99 -5.70
CA THR A 384 -12.48 -33.80 -5.81
C THR A 384 -11.38 -32.91 -6.41
N PRO A 385 -10.45 -32.38 -5.58
CA PRO A 385 -9.37 -31.54 -6.07
C PRO A 385 -8.48 -32.31 -7.06
N LYS A 386 -7.96 -31.60 -8.06
CA LYS A 386 -6.98 -32.15 -9.00
C LYS A 386 -5.62 -32.35 -8.36
N GLN A 387 -5.33 -31.54 -7.34
CA GLN A 387 -4.08 -31.57 -6.58
C GLN A 387 -4.38 -31.78 -5.10
N ASN A 388 -3.51 -32.51 -4.40
CA ASN A 388 -3.53 -32.60 -2.96
C ASN A 388 -2.86 -31.37 -2.34
N TRP A 389 -3.65 -30.35 -2.04
CA TRP A 389 -3.19 -29.10 -1.46
C TRP A 389 -2.77 -29.29 0.00
N GLN A 390 -1.51 -28.94 0.30
CA GLN A 390 -0.90 -29.00 1.63
C GLN A 390 -0.24 -27.64 1.94
N ALA A 391 0.10 -27.38 3.19
CA ALA A 391 0.73 -26.14 3.63
C ALA A 391 1.98 -25.73 2.82
N ASP A 392 2.78 -26.68 2.37
CA ASP A 392 3.98 -26.49 1.57
C ASP A 392 3.73 -26.42 0.06
N SER A 393 2.48 -26.64 -0.38
CA SER A 393 2.10 -26.53 -1.79
C SER A 393 2.36 -25.14 -2.33
N GLN A 394 3.02 -25.09 -3.50
CA GLN A 394 3.30 -23.82 -4.17
C GLN A 394 2.08 -23.37 -4.98
N TRP A 395 1.70 -22.11 -4.80
CA TRP A 395 0.70 -21.43 -5.61
C TRP A 395 1.19 -20.02 -5.98
N ASN A 396 1.33 -19.76 -7.28
CA ASN A 396 2.03 -18.57 -7.75
C ASN A 396 3.43 -18.45 -7.11
N SER A 397 3.70 -17.38 -6.39
CA SER A 397 4.99 -17.10 -5.74
C SER A 397 5.03 -17.41 -4.24
N ILE A 398 3.97 -18.01 -3.66
CA ILE A 398 3.86 -18.29 -2.22
C ILE A 398 3.61 -19.77 -1.96
N ARG A 399 3.96 -20.24 -0.75
CA ARG A 399 3.42 -21.49 -0.18
C ARG A 399 2.07 -21.18 0.43
N ILE A 400 1.06 -22.04 0.20
CA ILE A 400 -0.29 -21.72 0.65
C ILE A 400 -0.47 -21.67 2.18
N GLY A 401 0.42 -22.32 2.93
CA GLY A 401 0.47 -22.25 4.39
C GLY A 401 1.32 -21.11 4.96
N GLU A 402 1.94 -20.29 4.09
CA GLU A 402 2.72 -19.15 4.54
C GLU A 402 1.81 -18.11 5.23
N TYR A 403 2.23 -17.69 6.42
CA TYR A 403 1.51 -16.70 7.23
C TYR A 403 2.51 -15.86 8.02
N VAL A 404 2.44 -14.56 7.85
CA VAL A 404 3.29 -13.61 8.55
C VAL A 404 2.41 -12.53 9.18
N ALA A 405 2.34 -12.54 10.50
CA ALA A 405 1.63 -11.54 11.29
C ALA A 405 2.41 -11.24 12.56
N PRO A 406 2.31 -10.02 13.12
CA PRO A 406 2.97 -9.68 14.37
C PRO A 406 2.33 -10.45 15.53
N ALA A 407 3.13 -10.75 16.56
CA ALA A 407 2.59 -11.29 17.82
C ALA A 407 1.63 -10.28 18.47
N PRO A 408 0.63 -10.72 19.26
CA PRO A 408 -0.23 -9.82 20.01
C PRO A 408 0.61 -9.01 21.01
N ARG A 409 0.33 -7.72 21.12
CA ARG A 409 1.07 -6.78 21.98
C ARG A 409 0.26 -6.28 23.17
N VAL A 410 -0.99 -6.73 23.29
CA VAL A 410 -1.87 -6.26 24.35
C VAL A 410 -1.40 -6.81 25.69
N THR A 411 -0.94 -5.95 26.58
CA THR A 411 -0.53 -6.29 27.95
C THR A 411 -1.57 -5.91 29.00
N ASP A 412 -2.37 -4.86 28.70
CA ASP A 412 -3.39 -4.30 29.58
C ASP A 412 -4.67 -4.06 28.78
N TYR A 413 -5.80 -3.92 29.48
CA TYR A 413 -7.05 -3.52 28.84
C TYR A 413 -6.95 -2.10 28.28
N LYS A 414 -7.36 -1.95 27.03
CA LYS A 414 -7.55 -0.67 26.36
C LYS A 414 -9.01 -0.51 25.97
N VAL A 415 -9.58 0.63 26.30
CA VAL A 415 -10.92 1.02 25.85
C VAL A 415 -10.79 2.09 24.79
N VAL A 416 -11.25 1.78 23.59
CA VAL A 416 -11.25 2.71 22.47
C VAL A 416 -12.69 3.12 22.19
N HIS A 417 -12.94 4.41 22.25
CA HIS A 417 -14.22 5.01 21.95
C HIS A 417 -14.04 6.22 21.04
N THR A 418 -14.78 6.23 19.93
CA THR A 418 -14.86 7.39 19.06
C THR A 418 -16.22 8.05 19.26
N PRO A 419 -16.27 9.18 19.95
CA PRO A 419 -17.53 9.87 20.19
C PRO A 419 -18.14 10.40 18.88
N SER A 420 -19.45 10.34 18.74
CA SER A 420 -20.15 11.01 17.66
C SER A 420 -19.97 12.53 17.78
N ALA A 421 -19.55 13.20 16.72
CA ALA A 421 -19.34 14.65 16.71
C ALA A 421 -20.65 15.44 16.92
N THR A 422 -21.78 14.84 16.55
CA THR A 422 -23.12 15.44 16.67
C THR A 422 -24.15 14.37 17.03
N THR A 423 -25.17 14.74 17.79
CA THR A 423 -26.34 13.93 18.07
C THR A 423 -27.61 14.71 17.70
N GLU A 424 -28.65 14.00 17.25
CA GLU A 424 -29.94 14.63 16.99
C GLU A 424 -30.78 14.60 18.26
N ALA A 425 -31.43 15.75 18.58
CA ALA A 425 -32.35 15.84 19.72
C ALA A 425 -33.51 14.83 19.57
N ASN A 426 -33.87 14.18 20.67
CA ASN A 426 -34.95 13.18 20.73
C ASN A 426 -34.73 11.90 19.91
N LYS A 427 -33.49 11.57 19.56
CA LYS A 427 -33.13 10.25 19.04
C LYS A 427 -32.28 9.48 20.05
N ASP A 428 -32.36 8.16 20.00
CA ASP A 428 -31.52 7.30 20.80
C ASP A 428 -30.04 7.52 20.44
N LEU A 429 -29.17 7.64 21.44
CA LEU A 429 -27.73 7.74 21.29
C LEU A 429 -27.13 6.35 21.48
N THR A 430 -26.51 5.82 20.45
CA THR A 430 -25.70 4.61 20.54
C THR A 430 -24.25 4.98 20.81
N ILE A 431 -23.70 4.49 21.91
CA ILE A 431 -22.28 4.63 22.25
C ILE A 431 -21.60 3.30 21.95
N ASN A 432 -20.63 3.31 21.06
CA ASN A 432 -19.81 2.15 20.75
C ASN A 432 -18.44 2.31 21.38
N ALA A 433 -18.03 1.33 22.17
CA ALA A 433 -16.69 1.23 22.73
C ALA A 433 -16.11 -0.15 22.42
N GLN A 434 -14.85 -0.17 21.98
CA GLN A 434 -14.12 -1.41 21.79
C GLN A 434 -13.17 -1.61 22.98
N VAL A 435 -13.29 -2.76 23.62
CA VAL A 435 -12.38 -3.16 24.70
C VAL A 435 -11.41 -4.19 24.14
N VAL A 436 -10.12 -3.90 24.24
CA VAL A 436 -9.04 -4.78 23.78
C VAL A 436 -8.21 -5.18 25.00
N GLY A 437 -8.01 -6.48 25.20
CA GLY A 437 -7.27 -7.01 26.33
C GLY A 437 -6.85 -8.46 26.11
N THR A 438 -6.08 -9.01 27.05
CA THR A 438 -5.62 -10.40 27.00
C THR A 438 -6.73 -11.43 27.29
N GLU A 439 -7.77 -10.98 27.97
CA GLU A 439 -8.96 -11.78 28.32
C GLU A 439 -10.21 -10.93 28.12
N PHE A 440 -11.38 -11.55 28.02
CA PHE A 440 -12.64 -10.80 27.99
C PHE A 440 -12.91 -10.21 29.39
N PRO A 441 -13.30 -8.93 29.50
CA PRO A 441 -13.67 -8.37 30.79
C PRO A 441 -14.98 -8.98 31.29
N ASP A 442 -15.06 -9.25 32.59
CA ASP A 442 -16.29 -9.76 33.22
C ASP A 442 -17.46 -8.78 33.15
N SER A 443 -17.16 -7.49 33.06
CA SER A 443 -18.16 -6.43 32.91
C SER A 443 -17.55 -5.16 32.32
N VAL A 444 -18.38 -4.39 31.61
CA VAL A 444 -18.08 -3.03 31.14
C VAL A 444 -19.11 -2.09 31.71
N ILE A 445 -18.69 -1.06 32.43
CA ILE A 445 -19.59 -0.09 33.06
C ILE A 445 -19.36 1.29 32.41
N ILE A 446 -20.46 1.91 32.00
CA ILE A 446 -20.45 3.30 31.47
C ILE A 446 -20.91 4.22 32.61
N TYR A 447 -20.10 5.23 32.91
CA TYR A 447 -20.39 6.24 33.94
C TYR A 447 -20.82 7.56 33.30
#